data_469ad39d631512e52a4ed5122e7c3fa3
#
_entry.id   469ad39d631512e52a4ed5122e7c3fa3
#
_cell.length_a   1.000
_cell.length_b   1.000
_cell.length_c   1.000
_cell.angle_alpha   90.00
_cell.angle_beta   90.00
_cell.angle_gamma   90.00
#
_symmetry.space_group_name_H-M   'P 1'
#
loop_
_entity.id
_entity.type
_entity.pdbx_description
1 polymer ?
#
loop_
_entity_poly.entity_id
_entity_poly.type
_entity_poly.pdbx_seq_one_letter_code
_entity_poly.pdbx_strand_id
1 'polypeptide(L)'
;MLIKAESITLAYDGIPVASGIDFVVRKGDYLCVVGENGSGKSTLVKAIVGLHPIAAGTLTLAPELRASGIGYLPQHTPAQRDFPASVREIVRAGCTRRAGLRPFLCASEKKLADEAMERMGIAHLASRCYRELSGGQQQRVLLARAFCAAGDLIVLDEPIAGLDPLAMTEMYRMIADLNRDGVAVVMVSHDVSAAVNYADHILHISKTTNFYGSTEGYLKTPVGQQFSRLSGKHGDWDPAATWDAPASPDITDVLDRRARRRGSFGKGDD
;
A
#
# COMPACT_ATOMS: atom_id res chain seq x y z
N MET A 1 -16.61 -2.57 4.77
CA MET A 1 -15.50 -3.04 5.61
C MET A 1 -14.78 -4.11 4.81
N LEU A 2 -13.46 -3.92 4.56
CA LEU A 2 -12.66 -4.87 3.77
C LEU A 2 -11.89 -5.86 4.66
N ILE A 3 -11.30 -5.36 5.74
CA ILE A 3 -10.55 -6.16 6.70
C ILE A 3 -11.02 -5.82 8.11
N LYS A 4 -11.16 -6.83 8.96
CA LYS A 4 -11.30 -6.69 10.43
C LYS A 4 -10.35 -7.66 11.11
N ALA A 5 -9.50 -7.13 11.96
CA ALA A 5 -8.57 -7.87 12.80
C ALA A 5 -8.97 -7.69 14.26
N GLU A 6 -9.09 -8.81 14.99
CA GLU A 6 -9.51 -8.85 16.40
C GLU A 6 -8.53 -9.70 17.18
N SER A 7 -7.77 -9.04 18.08
CA SER A 7 -6.79 -9.63 19.00
C SER A 7 -5.82 -10.60 18.30
N ILE A 8 -5.33 -10.22 17.09
CA ILE A 8 -4.44 -11.07 16.32
C ILE A 8 -3.12 -11.27 17.04
N THR A 9 -2.68 -12.52 17.09
CA THR A 9 -1.31 -12.90 17.44
C THR A 9 -0.62 -13.49 16.22
N LEU A 10 0.56 -12.97 15.92
CA LEU A 10 1.46 -13.46 14.87
C LEU A 10 2.61 -14.20 15.51
N ALA A 11 2.97 -15.37 14.96
CA ALA A 11 4.10 -16.15 15.42
C ALA A 11 4.96 -16.60 14.24
N TYR A 12 6.25 -16.75 14.46
CA TYR A 12 7.20 -17.31 13.51
C TYR A 12 7.89 -18.50 14.16
N ASP A 13 7.82 -19.68 13.54
CA ASP A 13 8.31 -20.95 14.10
C ASP A 13 7.81 -21.22 15.52
N GLY A 14 6.53 -20.90 15.80
CA GLY A 14 5.89 -21.07 17.10
C GLY A 14 6.21 -19.98 18.12
N ILE A 15 7.09 -19.04 17.82
CA ILE A 15 7.45 -17.93 18.72
C ILE A 15 6.59 -16.71 18.39
N PRO A 16 5.80 -16.17 19.34
CA PRO A 16 5.03 -14.96 19.12
C PRO A 16 5.95 -13.76 18.81
N VAL A 17 5.68 -13.08 17.69
CA VAL A 17 6.41 -11.86 17.28
C VAL A 17 5.60 -10.59 17.52
N ALA A 18 4.28 -10.69 17.50
CA ALA A 18 3.36 -9.61 17.84
C ALA A 18 2.02 -10.19 18.31
N SER A 19 1.35 -9.54 19.28
CA SER A 19 0.09 -9.99 19.84
C SER A 19 -0.83 -8.83 20.16
N GLY A 20 -2.15 -9.09 20.26
CA GLY A 20 -3.14 -8.07 20.59
C GLY A 20 -3.27 -7.00 19.50
N ILE A 21 -3.21 -7.40 18.24
CA ILE A 21 -3.34 -6.46 17.12
C ILE A 21 -4.81 -6.37 16.73
N ASP A 22 -5.37 -5.16 16.85
CA ASP A 22 -6.74 -4.83 16.47
C ASP A 22 -6.72 -3.70 15.44
N PHE A 23 -7.39 -3.88 14.29
CA PHE A 23 -7.58 -2.83 13.29
C PHE A 23 -8.71 -3.14 12.31
N VAL A 24 -9.15 -2.11 11.61
CA VAL A 24 -10.16 -2.21 10.55
C VAL A 24 -9.69 -1.46 9.32
N VAL A 25 -9.93 -2.01 8.13
CA VAL A 25 -9.74 -1.32 6.85
C VAL A 25 -11.06 -1.27 6.11
N ARG A 26 -11.46 -0.10 5.67
CA ARG A 26 -12.63 0.14 4.84
C ARG A 26 -12.23 0.44 3.40
N LYS A 27 -13.19 0.43 2.50
CA LYS A 27 -12.96 0.84 1.11
C LYS A 27 -12.47 2.30 1.06
N GLY A 28 -11.39 2.53 0.33
CA GLY A 28 -10.75 3.83 0.20
C GLY A 28 -9.93 4.29 1.41
N ASP A 29 -9.79 3.47 2.48
CA ASP A 29 -8.89 3.79 3.57
C ASP A 29 -7.43 3.65 3.14
N TYR A 30 -6.56 4.52 3.67
CA TYR A 30 -5.13 4.36 3.61
C TYR A 30 -4.60 4.06 5.02
N LEU A 31 -4.26 2.79 5.27
CA LEU A 31 -3.65 2.34 6.52
C LEU A 31 -2.14 2.22 6.35
N CYS A 32 -1.36 2.95 7.16
CA CYS A 32 0.07 2.74 7.26
C CYS A 32 0.44 1.91 8.49
N VAL A 33 1.20 0.84 8.29
CA VAL A 33 1.72 -0.03 9.34
C VAL A 33 3.16 0.35 9.63
N VAL A 34 3.42 0.84 10.83
CA VAL A 34 4.73 1.31 11.28
C VAL A 34 5.20 0.54 12.52
N GLY A 35 6.47 0.66 12.87
CA GLY A 35 7.05 0.02 14.04
C GLY A 35 8.50 -0.41 13.81
N GLU A 36 9.15 -0.91 14.87
CA GLU A 36 10.55 -1.34 14.84
C GLU A 36 10.79 -2.53 13.90
N ASN A 37 12.06 -2.75 13.53
CA ASN A 37 12.45 -3.95 12.81
C ASN A 37 12.19 -5.19 13.66
N GLY A 38 11.62 -6.24 13.02
CA GLY A 38 11.24 -7.48 13.73
C GLY A 38 9.96 -7.38 14.57
N SER A 39 9.20 -6.28 14.53
CA SER A 39 7.93 -6.16 15.24
C SER A 39 6.74 -6.92 14.61
N GLY A 40 6.94 -7.63 13.51
CA GLY A 40 5.89 -8.44 12.88
C GLY A 40 5.13 -7.77 11.75
N LYS A 41 5.53 -6.57 11.27
CA LYS A 41 4.84 -5.83 10.18
C LYS A 41 4.70 -6.66 8.90
N SER A 42 5.80 -7.19 8.36
CA SER A 42 5.78 -8.03 7.16
C SER A 42 5.06 -9.36 7.39
N THR A 43 5.08 -9.89 8.61
CA THR A 43 4.29 -11.07 9.00
C THR A 43 2.79 -10.77 8.96
N LEU A 44 2.37 -9.59 9.47
CA LEU A 44 0.98 -9.13 9.37
C LEU A 44 0.53 -9.00 7.92
N VAL A 45 1.34 -8.35 7.09
CA VAL A 45 1.04 -8.21 5.66
C VAL A 45 0.89 -9.56 4.98
N LYS A 46 1.79 -10.51 5.26
CA LYS A 46 1.69 -11.89 4.75
C LYS A 46 0.44 -12.61 5.25
N ALA A 47 0.02 -12.36 6.49
CA ALA A 47 -1.24 -12.90 7.02
C ALA A 47 -2.47 -12.32 6.30
N ILE A 48 -2.50 -11.02 6.04
CA ILE A 48 -3.58 -10.36 5.30
C ILE A 48 -3.74 -10.96 3.90
N VAL A 49 -2.63 -11.23 3.20
CA VAL A 49 -2.67 -11.81 1.84
C VAL A 49 -2.76 -13.34 1.83
N GLY A 50 -2.87 -13.99 3.00
CA GLY A 50 -3.03 -15.43 3.13
C GLY A 50 -1.76 -16.25 2.91
N LEU A 51 -0.58 -15.63 2.99
CA LEU A 51 0.73 -16.28 2.88
C LEU A 51 1.33 -16.72 4.21
N HIS A 52 0.72 -16.33 5.33
CA HIS A 52 1.13 -16.71 6.68
C HIS A 52 -0.09 -16.93 7.56
N PRO A 53 -0.15 -17.99 8.39
CA PRO A 53 -1.25 -18.18 9.32
C PRO A 53 -1.15 -17.20 10.51
N ILE A 54 -2.31 -16.86 11.09
CA ILE A 54 -2.36 -16.21 12.41
C ILE A 54 -2.28 -17.29 13.49
N ALA A 55 -1.59 -17.01 14.60
CA ALA A 55 -1.46 -17.95 15.72
C ALA A 55 -2.68 -17.92 16.66
N ALA A 56 -3.29 -16.76 16.84
CA ALA A 56 -4.51 -16.57 17.63
C ALA A 56 -5.27 -15.32 17.16
N GLY A 57 -6.51 -15.14 17.62
CA GLY A 57 -7.40 -14.06 17.23
C GLY A 57 -8.18 -14.36 15.96
N THR A 58 -8.74 -13.31 15.35
CA THR A 58 -9.57 -13.45 14.15
C THR A 58 -9.19 -12.40 13.10
N LEU A 59 -8.93 -12.86 11.87
CA LEU A 59 -8.73 -12.00 10.71
C LEU A 59 -9.86 -12.27 9.70
N THR A 60 -10.77 -11.33 9.60
CA THR A 60 -11.92 -11.40 8.68
C THR A 60 -11.65 -10.56 7.45
N LEU A 61 -11.74 -11.17 6.27
CA LEU A 61 -11.69 -10.49 4.98
C LEU A 61 -13.09 -10.48 4.36
N ALA A 62 -13.47 -9.35 3.80
CA ALA A 62 -14.75 -9.23 3.08
C ALA A 62 -14.83 -10.26 1.94
N PRO A 63 -16.02 -10.86 1.69
CA PRO A 63 -16.21 -11.80 0.59
C PRO A 63 -15.79 -11.23 -0.77
N GLU A 64 -15.99 -9.93 -0.98
CA GLU A 64 -15.61 -9.21 -2.21
C GLU A 64 -14.11 -9.29 -2.47
N LEU A 65 -13.27 -9.20 -1.44
CA LEU A 65 -11.81 -9.35 -1.59
C LEU A 65 -11.40 -10.76 -2.00
N ARG A 66 -12.15 -11.75 -1.54
CA ARG A 66 -11.93 -13.15 -1.96
C ARG A 66 -12.27 -13.35 -3.44
N ALA A 67 -13.25 -12.62 -3.95
CA ALA A 67 -13.64 -12.67 -5.35
C ALA A 67 -12.75 -11.81 -6.25
N SER A 68 -12.56 -10.52 -5.89
CA SER A 68 -11.86 -9.53 -6.71
C SER A 68 -10.33 -9.63 -6.65
N GLY A 69 -9.79 -10.15 -5.56
CA GLY A 69 -8.35 -10.27 -5.32
C GLY A 69 -7.77 -9.11 -4.51
N ILE A 70 -6.63 -9.40 -3.88
CA ILE A 70 -5.78 -8.44 -3.19
C ILE A 70 -4.52 -8.24 -4.03
N GLY A 71 -4.22 -7.00 -4.39
CA GLY A 71 -2.95 -6.65 -5.00
C GLY A 71 -1.85 -6.73 -3.94
N TYR A 72 -0.76 -7.43 -4.22
CA TYR A 72 0.35 -7.54 -3.27
C TYR A 72 1.67 -7.19 -3.91
N LEU A 73 2.36 -6.23 -3.31
CA LEU A 73 3.74 -5.90 -3.59
C LEU A 73 4.59 -6.33 -2.39
N PRO A 74 5.34 -7.44 -2.51
CA PRO A 74 6.22 -7.91 -1.44
C PRO A 74 7.47 -7.05 -1.32
N GLN A 75 8.11 -7.12 -0.17
CA GLN A 75 9.42 -6.54 0.04
C GLN A 75 10.42 -7.04 -1.02
N HIS A 76 11.18 -6.13 -1.58
CA HIS A 76 12.06 -6.44 -2.71
C HIS A 76 13.22 -7.36 -2.29
N THR A 77 13.40 -8.48 -3.00
CA THR A 77 14.51 -9.39 -2.77
C THR A 77 15.49 -9.37 -3.94
N PRO A 78 16.80 -9.57 -3.70
CA PRO A 78 17.80 -9.63 -4.78
C PRO A 78 17.46 -10.63 -5.89
N ALA A 79 16.89 -11.78 -5.54
CA ALA A 79 16.47 -12.80 -6.50
C ALA A 79 15.40 -12.34 -7.51
N GLN A 80 14.63 -11.32 -7.18
CA GLN A 80 13.61 -10.76 -8.07
C GLN A 80 14.22 -9.83 -9.14
N ARG A 81 15.43 -9.27 -8.90
CA ARG A 81 16.07 -8.33 -9.81
C ARG A 81 16.49 -8.94 -11.15
N ASP A 82 16.84 -10.22 -11.16
CA ASP A 82 17.37 -10.91 -12.32
C ASP A 82 16.33 -11.68 -13.14
N PHE A 83 15.04 -11.38 -12.93
CA PHE A 83 13.97 -12.12 -13.60
C PHE A 83 13.96 -11.84 -15.12
N PRO A 84 14.12 -12.87 -15.98
CA PRO A 84 14.31 -12.70 -17.42
C PRO A 84 12.98 -12.60 -18.19
N ALA A 85 12.11 -11.66 -17.79
CA ALA A 85 10.84 -11.41 -18.46
C ALA A 85 10.73 -9.94 -18.86
N SER A 86 9.92 -9.66 -19.86
CA SER A 86 9.59 -8.29 -20.24
C SER A 86 8.68 -7.62 -19.19
N VAL A 87 8.73 -6.29 -19.13
CA VAL A 87 7.83 -5.49 -18.30
C VAL A 87 6.36 -5.87 -18.52
N ARG A 88 5.97 -6.01 -19.79
CA ARG A 88 4.60 -6.38 -20.17
C ARG A 88 4.18 -7.75 -19.63
N GLU A 89 5.06 -8.74 -19.67
CA GLU A 89 4.77 -10.07 -19.13
C GLU A 89 4.57 -10.03 -17.62
N ILE A 90 5.43 -9.29 -16.91
CA ILE A 90 5.33 -9.16 -15.46
C ILE A 90 4.03 -8.45 -15.05
N VAL A 91 3.68 -7.33 -15.71
CA VAL A 91 2.44 -6.60 -15.40
C VAL A 91 1.22 -7.45 -15.71
N ARG A 92 1.20 -8.14 -16.87
CA ARG A 92 0.12 -9.04 -17.27
C ARG A 92 -0.06 -10.23 -16.33
N ALA A 93 1.02 -10.72 -15.72
CA ALA A 93 0.92 -11.76 -14.69
C ALA A 93 0.04 -11.33 -13.50
N GLY A 94 -0.10 -10.02 -13.21
CA GLY A 94 -1.07 -9.51 -12.25
C GLY A 94 -2.53 -9.83 -12.59
N CYS A 95 -2.85 -10.01 -13.86
CA CYS A 95 -4.21 -10.33 -14.31
C CYS A 95 -4.55 -11.83 -14.26
N THR A 96 -3.60 -12.71 -13.90
CA THR A 96 -3.77 -14.19 -13.97
C THR A 96 -4.96 -14.67 -13.15
N ARG A 97 -5.20 -14.09 -11.97
CA ARG A 97 -6.36 -14.44 -11.14
C ARG A 97 -7.69 -14.13 -11.84
N ARG A 98 -7.78 -13.02 -12.57
CA ARG A 98 -8.98 -12.63 -13.35
C ARG A 98 -9.20 -13.57 -14.53
N ALA A 99 -8.12 -14.07 -15.12
CA ALA A 99 -8.18 -15.07 -16.19
C ALA A 99 -8.72 -16.44 -15.70
N GLY A 100 -8.54 -16.77 -14.40
CA GLY A 100 -8.98 -18.03 -13.83
C GLY A 100 -8.28 -19.22 -14.52
N LEU A 101 -9.06 -20.16 -15.07
CA LEU A 101 -8.54 -21.33 -15.78
C LEU A 101 -8.27 -21.08 -17.28
N ARG A 102 -8.48 -19.86 -17.77
CA ARG A 102 -8.24 -19.54 -19.19
C ARG A 102 -6.71 -19.46 -19.45
N PRO A 103 -6.21 -20.08 -20.52
CA PRO A 103 -4.78 -20.08 -20.84
C PRO A 103 -4.28 -18.71 -21.35
N PHE A 104 -5.20 -17.84 -21.80
CA PHE A 104 -4.85 -16.53 -22.34
C PHE A 104 -5.69 -15.42 -21.72
N LEU A 105 -5.07 -14.23 -21.57
CA LEU A 105 -5.76 -13.03 -21.15
C LEU A 105 -6.70 -12.52 -22.26
N CYS A 106 -7.89 -12.09 -21.87
CA CYS A 106 -8.85 -11.44 -22.76
C CYS A 106 -8.45 -9.98 -23.06
N ALA A 107 -9.18 -9.34 -23.98
CA ALA A 107 -8.87 -7.97 -24.40
C ALA A 107 -8.95 -6.96 -23.23
N SER A 108 -9.94 -7.10 -22.33
CA SER A 108 -10.09 -6.20 -21.17
C SER A 108 -8.95 -6.35 -20.16
N GLU A 109 -8.44 -7.56 -19.95
CA GLU A 109 -7.30 -7.80 -19.05
C GLU A 109 -5.99 -7.25 -19.64
N LYS A 110 -5.80 -7.38 -20.95
CA LYS A 110 -4.67 -6.76 -21.65
C LYS A 110 -4.73 -5.25 -21.56
N LYS A 111 -5.92 -4.67 -21.77
CA LYS A 111 -6.17 -3.24 -21.65
C LYS A 111 -5.87 -2.73 -20.24
N LEU A 112 -6.33 -3.46 -19.20
CA LEU A 112 -6.03 -3.13 -17.80
C LEU A 112 -4.50 -3.10 -17.54
N ALA A 113 -3.78 -4.08 -18.08
CA ALA A 113 -2.31 -4.12 -17.93
C ALA A 113 -1.63 -2.95 -18.66
N ASP A 114 -2.10 -2.58 -19.85
CA ASP A 114 -1.57 -1.45 -20.62
C ASP A 114 -1.88 -0.12 -19.91
N GLU A 115 -3.10 0.09 -19.39
CA GLU A 115 -3.48 1.23 -18.54
C GLU A 115 -2.64 1.32 -17.26
N ALA A 116 -2.36 0.17 -16.61
CA ALA A 116 -1.51 0.12 -15.43
C ALA A 116 -0.07 0.59 -15.76
N MET A 117 0.47 0.17 -16.88
CA MET A 117 1.81 0.61 -17.33
C MET A 117 1.83 2.12 -17.65
N GLU A 118 0.79 2.66 -18.25
CA GLU A 118 0.66 4.10 -18.50
C GLU A 118 0.61 4.88 -17.18
N ARG A 119 -0.23 4.47 -16.24
CA ARG A 119 -0.37 5.12 -14.91
C ARG A 119 0.94 5.14 -14.12
N MET A 120 1.76 4.10 -14.23
CA MET A 120 3.06 4.01 -13.57
C MET A 120 4.20 4.63 -14.40
N GLY A 121 3.90 5.24 -15.57
CA GLY A 121 4.87 5.89 -16.43
C GLY A 121 5.91 4.95 -17.05
N ILE A 122 5.57 3.65 -17.21
CA ILE A 122 6.47 2.59 -17.71
C ILE A 122 6.02 1.97 -19.04
N ALA A 123 5.00 2.51 -19.70
CA ALA A 123 4.48 1.99 -20.96
C ALA A 123 5.57 1.93 -22.06
N HIS A 124 6.46 2.94 -22.11
CA HIS A 124 7.59 3.00 -23.03
C HIS A 124 8.65 1.92 -22.81
N LEU A 125 8.62 1.24 -21.64
CA LEU A 125 9.52 0.13 -21.27
C LEU A 125 8.89 -1.25 -21.47
N ALA A 126 7.67 -1.33 -22.01
CA ALA A 126 6.84 -2.54 -22.03
C ALA A 126 7.55 -3.78 -22.64
N SER A 127 8.42 -3.60 -23.64
CA SER A 127 9.19 -4.65 -24.30
C SER A 127 10.59 -4.88 -23.71
N ARG A 128 11.04 -4.02 -22.77
CA ARG A 128 12.35 -4.19 -22.13
C ARG A 128 12.35 -5.34 -21.14
N CYS A 129 13.52 -5.95 -20.97
CA CYS A 129 13.73 -6.96 -19.95
C CYS A 129 13.77 -6.29 -18.56
N TYR A 130 13.07 -6.86 -17.59
CA TYR A 130 12.96 -6.34 -16.22
C TYR A 130 14.31 -6.12 -15.54
N ARG A 131 15.26 -7.05 -15.71
CA ARG A 131 16.60 -6.96 -15.13
C ARG A 131 17.43 -5.77 -15.65
N GLU A 132 17.06 -5.18 -16.78
CA GLU A 132 17.76 -4.03 -17.38
C GLU A 132 17.27 -2.69 -16.85
N LEU A 133 16.26 -2.71 -15.99
CA LEU A 133 15.61 -1.52 -15.43
C LEU A 133 16.35 -1.01 -14.19
N SER A 134 16.27 0.31 -13.96
CA SER A 134 16.68 0.89 -12.67
C SER A 134 15.79 0.39 -11.53
N GLY A 135 16.26 0.47 -10.28
CA GLY A 135 15.48 0.04 -9.11
C GLY A 135 14.11 0.71 -9.02
N GLY A 136 14.03 2.02 -9.28
CA GLY A 136 12.77 2.76 -9.30
C GLY A 136 11.82 2.28 -10.42
N GLN A 137 12.36 2.00 -11.62
CA GLN A 137 11.57 1.43 -12.71
C GLN A 137 11.07 0.03 -12.37
N GLN A 138 11.91 -0.83 -11.78
CA GLN A 138 11.53 -2.16 -11.33
C GLN A 138 10.38 -2.09 -10.31
N GLN A 139 10.47 -1.16 -9.36
CA GLN A 139 9.45 -0.98 -8.34
C GLN A 139 8.11 -0.52 -8.94
N ARG A 140 8.11 0.38 -9.95
CA ARG A 140 6.92 0.78 -10.70
C ARG A 140 6.28 -0.38 -11.46
N VAL A 141 7.09 -1.29 -12.04
CA VAL A 141 6.61 -2.53 -12.69
C VAL A 141 5.89 -3.43 -11.69
N LEU A 142 6.46 -3.60 -10.49
CA LEU A 142 5.84 -4.41 -9.43
C LEU A 142 4.57 -3.77 -8.90
N LEU A 143 4.51 -2.44 -8.77
CA LEU A 143 3.30 -1.72 -8.40
C LEU A 143 2.21 -1.87 -9.48
N ALA A 144 2.56 -1.74 -10.76
CA ALA A 144 1.63 -1.97 -11.88
C ALA A 144 1.05 -3.40 -11.85
N ARG A 145 1.91 -4.41 -11.60
CA ARG A 145 1.48 -5.81 -11.43
C ARG A 145 0.51 -5.97 -10.26
N ALA A 146 0.86 -5.39 -9.11
CA ALA A 146 0.01 -5.44 -7.92
C ALA A 146 -1.34 -4.75 -8.17
N PHE A 147 -1.36 -3.61 -8.87
CA PHE A 147 -2.58 -2.92 -9.27
C PHE A 147 -3.48 -3.78 -10.18
N CYS A 148 -2.90 -4.48 -11.16
CA CYS A 148 -3.65 -5.41 -12.02
C CYS A 148 -4.29 -6.56 -11.22
N ALA A 149 -3.64 -7.02 -10.13
CA ALA A 149 -4.15 -8.07 -9.25
C ALA A 149 -5.18 -7.54 -8.24
N ALA A 150 -5.17 -6.23 -7.97
CA ALA A 150 -6.04 -5.61 -6.99
C ALA A 150 -7.49 -5.53 -7.50
N GLY A 151 -8.42 -5.82 -6.57
CA GLY A 151 -9.78 -5.36 -6.67
C GLY A 151 -9.93 -4.04 -5.90
N ASP A 152 -10.46 -4.14 -4.68
CA ASP A 152 -10.69 -3.00 -3.79
C ASP A 152 -9.53 -2.73 -2.81
N LEU A 153 -8.48 -3.57 -2.78
CA LEU A 153 -7.37 -3.50 -1.81
C LEU A 153 -6.02 -3.79 -2.46
N ILE A 154 -5.04 -2.94 -2.15
CA ILE A 154 -3.62 -3.19 -2.42
C ILE A 154 -2.83 -3.20 -1.11
N VAL A 155 -1.91 -4.16 -0.99
CA VAL A 155 -1.04 -4.35 0.17
C VAL A 155 0.41 -4.22 -0.27
N LEU A 156 1.15 -3.31 0.36
CA LEU A 156 2.49 -2.90 -0.06
C LEU A 156 3.46 -3.09 1.12
N ASP A 157 4.45 -3.95 0.94
CA ASP A 157 5.47 -4.22 1.96
C ASP A 157 6.76 -3.48 1.61
N GLU A 158 6.99 -2.33 2.25
CA GLU A 158 8.14 -1.44 2.05
C GLU A 158 8.37 -1.03 0.58
N PRO A 159 7.35 -0.46 -0.10
CA PRO A 159 7.40 -0.21 -1.56
C PRO A 159 8.46 0.79 -1.99
N ILE A 160 9.01 1.57 -1.07
CA ILE A 160 9.97 2.66 -1.33
C ILE A 160 11.40 2.33 -0.88
N ALA A 161 11.61 1.15 -0.29
CA ALA A 161 12.93 0.77 0.24
C ALA A 161 14.00 0.77 -0.85
N GLY A 162 15.11 1.49 -0.61
CA GLY A 162 16.24 1.55 -1.53
C GLY A 162 16.06 2.41 -2.77
N LEU A 163 15.02 3.25 -2.80
CA LEU A 163 14.81 4.25 -3.84
C LEU A 163 15.54 5.56 -3.49
N ASP A 164 15.95 6.31 -4.51
CA ASP A 164 16.40 7.68 -4.34
C ASP A 164 15.22 8.61 -3.98
N PRO A 165 15.47 9.82 -3.44
CA PRO A 165 14.41 10.72 -2.96
C PRO A 165 13.37 11.09 -4.00
N LEU A 166 13.78 11.27 -5.27
CA LEU A 166 12.85 11.59 -6.35
C LEU A 166 11.92 10.42 -6.66
N ALA A 167 12.49 9.22 -6.82
CA ALA A 167 11.73 8.00 -7.06
C ALA A 167 10.79 7.67 -5.88
N MET A 168 11.19 7.96 -4.63
CA MET A 168 10.33 7.83 -3.44
C MET A 168 9.11 8.73 -3.55
N THR A 169 9.30 10.02 -3.85
CA THR A 169 8.22 11.00 -3.99
C THR A 169 7.22 10.57 -5.07
N GLU A 170 7.72 10.15 -6.22
CA GLU A 170 6.88 9.68 -7.32
C GLU A 170 6.10 8.42 -6.96
N MET A 171 6.71 7.49 -6.22
CA MET A 171 6.06 6.27 -5.76
C MET A 171 4.92 6.58 -4.77
N TYR A 172 5.15 7.46 -3.78
CA TYR A 172 4.09 7.90 -2.86
C TYR A 172 2.92 8.55 -3.62
N ARG A 173 3.23 9.41 -4.62
CA ARG A 173 2.20 10.03 -5.46
C ARG A 173 1.36 8.98 -6.19
N MET A 174 2.00 7.99 -6.84
CA MET A 174 1.28 6.92 -7.54
C MET A 174 0.37 6.12 -6.60
N ILE A 175 0.84 5.80 -5.39
CA ILE A 175 0.05 5.10 -4.37
C ILE A 175 -1.13 5.97 -3.90
N ALA A 176 -0.90 7.26 -3.66
CA ALA A 176 -1.96 8.19 -3.28
C ALA A 176 -3.01 8.38 -4.41
N ASP A 177 -2.58 8.35 -5.67
CA ASP A 177 -3.50 8.41 -6.81
C ASP A 177 -4.40 7.16 -6.87
N LEU A 178 -3.84 5.97 -6.62
CA LEU A 178 -4.62 4.73 -6.52
C LEU A 178 -5.64 4.80 -5.38
N ASN A 179 -5.25 5.35 -4.23
CA ASN A 179 -6.15 5.50 -3.09
C ASN A 179 -7.27 6.51 -3.37
N ARG A 180 -6.97 7.64 -4.04
CA ARG A 180 -7.98 8.62 -4.47
C ARG A 180 -9.03 8.03 -5.43
N ASP A 181 -8.65 7.05 -6.24
CA ASP A 181 -9.57 6.32 -7.11
C ASP A 181 -10.43 5.28 -6.35
N GLY A 182 -10.28 5.21 -5.02
CA GLY A 182 -11.10 4.38 -4.14
C GLY A 182 -10.51 3.01 -3.81
N VAL A 183 -9.29 2.70 -4.25
CA VAL A 183 -8.57 1.49 -3.82
C VAL A 183 -8.10 1.70 -2.38
N ALA A 184 -8.43 0.77 -1.48
CA ALA A 184 -7.87 0.79 -0.14
C ALA A 184 -6.38 0.40 -0.18
N VAL A 185 -5.56 1.06 0.64
CA VAL A 185 -4.12 0.82 0.73
C VAL A 185 -3.76 0.36 2.13
N VAL A 186 -3.02 -0.74 2.23
CA VAL A 186 -2.31 -1.14 3.45
C VAL A 186 -0.82 -1.12 3.11
N MET A 187 -0.07 -0.23 3.72
CA MET A 187 1.35 -0.06 3.43
C MET A 187 2.20 -0.21 4.68
N VAL A 188 3.22 -1.06 4.61
CA VAL A 188 4.30 -1.08 5.61
C VAL A 188 5.33 -0.02 5.24
N SER A 189 5.67 0.83 6.20
CA SER A 189 6.72 1.84 6.02
C SER A 189 7.56 1.99 7.28
N HIS A 190 8.84 2.27 7.09
CA HIS A 190 9.74 2.74 8.15
C HIS A 190 9.76 4.27 8.23
N ASP A 191 9.26 4.94 7.21
CA ASP A 191 9.15 6.40 7.17
C ASP A 191 7.81 6.86 7.78
N VAL A 192 7.88 7.22 9.06
CA VAL A 192 6.72 7.71 9.79
C VAL A 192 6.27 9.09 9.30
N SER A 193 7.20 9.91 8.79
CA SER A 193 6.87 11.25 8.27
C SER A 193 5.98 11.14 7.04
N ALA A 194 6.35 10.25 6.12
CA ALA A 194 5.52 9.97 4.96
C ALA A 194 4.19 9.29 5.36
N ALA A 195 4.21 8.37 6.35
CA ALA A 195 3.00 7.75 6.86
C ALA A 195 1.99 8.79 7.36
N VAL A 196 2.46 9.79 8.11
CA VAL A 196 1.63 10.89 8.64
C VAL A 196 1.02 11.75 7.52
N ASN A 197 1.75 11.98 6.43
CA ASN A 197 1.30 12.82 5.32
C ASN A 197 0.25 12.16 4.42
N TYR A 198 0.32 10.83 4.25
CA TYR A 198 -0.50 10.14 3.26
C TYR A 198 -1.59 9.24 3.88
N ALA A 199 -1.39 8.71 5.10
CA ALA A 199 -2.31 7.76 5.69
C ALA A 199 -3.49 8.42 6.41
N ASP A 200 -4.67 7.81 6.31
CA ASP A 200 -5.83 8.16 7.15
C ASP A 200 -5.69 7.56 8.55
N HIS A 201 -5.13 6.34 8.63
CA HIS A 201 -4.96 5.58 9.85
C HIS A 201 -3.53 5.04 9.98
N ILE A 202 -3.05 4.96 11.22
CA ILE A 202 -1.76 4.35 11.55
C ILE A 202 -1.99 3.15 12.47
N LEU A 203 -1.36 2.03 12.11
CA LEU A 203 -1.18 0.87 12.97
C LEU A 203 0.29 0.83 13.37
N HIS A 204 0.58 1.17 14.62
CA HIS A 204 1.92 1.03 15.18
C HIS A 204 2.03 -0.30 15.91
N ILE A 205 2.91 -1.18 15.42
CA ILE A 205 3.19 -2.46 16.06
C ILE A 205 4.48 -2.36 16.85
N SER A 206 4.41 -2.58 18.16
CA SER A 206 5.56 -2.63 19.03
C SER A 206 5.53 -3.89 19.92
N LYS A 207 6.66 -4.17 20.59
CA LYS A 207 6.76 -5.30 21.51
C LYS A 207 5.95 -5.13 22.78
N THR A 208 5.63 -3.89 23.14
CA THR A 208 4.99 -3.56 24.42
C THR A 208 3.53 -3.16 24.26
N THR A 209 3.23 -2.32 23.29
CA THR A 209 1.89 -1.75 23.12
C THR A 209 1.65 -1.42 21.66
N ASN A 210 0.58 -1.95 21.09
CA ASN A 210 0.15 -1.57 19.75
C ASN A 210 -0.76 -0.33 19.82
N PHE A 211 -0.74 0.45 18.75
CA PHE A 211 -1.67 1.55 18.55
C PHE A 211 -2.37 1.39 17.21
N TYR A 212 -3.67 1.56 17.18
CA TYR A 212 -4.44 1.73 15.95
C TYR A 212 -5.37 2.93 16.10
N GLY A 213 -5.35 3.83 15.13
CA GLY A 213 -6.21 5.02 15.16
C GLY A 213 -5.93 5.97 13.99
N SER A 214 -6.59 7.14 14.02
CA SER A 214 -6.34 8.18 13.04
C SER A 214 -4.90 8.72 13.15
N THR A 215 -4.38 9.24 12.06
CA THR A 215 -3.06 9.90 12.01
C THR A 215 -2.95 11.01 13.05
N GLU A 216 -4.00 11.83 13.23
CA GLU A 216 -4.03 12.88 14.28
C GLU A 216 -3.96 12.28 15.69
N GLY A 217 -4.66 11.16 15.94
CA GLY A 217 -4.61 10.43 17.20
C GLY A 217 -3.21 9.89 17.49
N TYR A 218 -2.55 9.35 16.48
CA TYR A 218 -1.18 8.85 16.60
C TYR A 218 -0.18 9.95 16.99
N LEU A 219 -0.27 11.13 16.37
CA LEU A 219 0.62 12.26 16.68
C LEU A 219 0.49 12.76 18.13
N LYS A 220 -0.64 12.50 18.81
CA LYS A 220 -0.85 12.82 20.23
C LYS A 220 -0.24 11.81 21.18
N THR A 221 0.16 10.62 20.69
CA THR A 221 0.81 9.59 21.52
C THR A 221 2.27 9.96 21.83
N PRO A 222 2.85 9.48 22.95
CA PRO A 222 4.27 9.71 23.24
C PRO A 222 5.21 9.27 22.12
N VAL A 223 4.89 8.15 21.46
CA VAL A 223 5.66 7.60 20.34
C VAL A 223 5.54 8.50 19.12
N GLY A 224 4.35 8.94 18.75
CA GLY A 224 4.11 9.86 17.64
C GLY A 224 4.80 11.21 17.84
N GLN A 225 4.79 11.74 19.08
CA GLN A 225 5.52 12.96 19.43
C GLN A 225 7.04 12.82 19.33
N GLN A 226 7.58 11.65 19.71
CA GLN A 226 9.00 11.37 19.55
C GLN A 226 9.43 11.37 18.07
N PHE A 227 8.62 10.76 17.20
CA PHE A 227 8.86 10.78 15.76
C PHE A 227 8.74 12.19 15.16
N SER A 228 7.74 12.96 15.54
CA SER A 228 7.57 14.34 15.10
C SER A 228 8.77 15.22 15.47
N ARG A 229 9.37 15.03 16.65
CA ARG A 229 10.57 15.76 17.08
C ARG A 229 11.83 15.33 16.31
N LEU A 230 11.93 14.08 15.90
CA LEU A 230 13.07 13.56 15.12
C LEU A 230 12.97 13.99 13.65
N SER A 231 11.78 14.05 13.09
CA SER A 231 11.53 14.53 11.72
C SER A 231 11.82 16.02 11.55
N GLY A 232 11.58 16.85 12.59
CA GLY A 232 11.95 18.27 12.60
C GLY A 232 13.47 18.53 12.66
N LYS A 233 14.31 17.49 12.86
CA LYS A 233 15.78 17.60 12.82
C LYS A 233 16.39 17.19 11.48
N HIS A 234 15.66 16.54 10.60
CA HIS A 234 16.05 16.31 9.22
C HIS A 234 15.30 17.33 8.37
N GLY A 235 15.98 18.49 8.14
CA GLY A 235 15.50 19.72 7.54
C GLY A 235 14.42 19.53 6.48
N ASP A 236 13.43 20.39 6.59
CA ASP A 236 12.51 20.88 5.54
C ASP A 236 12.39 20.04 4.26
N TRP A 237 12.01 18.79 4.38
CA TRP A 237 11.48 18.09 3.22
C TRP A 237 10.00 18.43 3.09
N ASP A 238 9.72 19.51 2.40
CA ASP A 238 8.40 19.87 1.93
C ASP A 238 8.18 19.18 0.58
N PRO A 239 7.29 18.19 0.49
CA PRO A 239 6.93 17.59 -0.79
C PRO A 239 6.32 18.59 -1.77
N ALA A 240 5.87 19.76 -1.31
CA ALA A 240 5.34 20.84 -2.11
C ALA A 240 6.42 21.86 -2.55
N ALA A 241 7.55 21.99 -1.85
CA ALA A 241 8.52 23.07 -2.06
C ALA A 241 9.53 22.85 -3.22
N THR A 242 9.62 21.64 -3.78
CA THR A 242 10.56 21.33 -4.89
C THR A 242 9.92 21.15 -6.26
N TRP A 243 8.67 21.55 -6.40
CA TRP A 243 7.94 21.36 -7.65
C TRP A 243 7.24 22.64 -8.10
N ASP A 244 7.81 23.31 -9.11
CA ASP A 244 7.04 24.18 -10.02
C ASP A 244 6.10 23.29 -10.86
N ALA A 245 5.04 22.82 -10.25
CA ALA A 245 3.97 22.14 -10.97
C ALA A 245 3.10 23.18 -11.68
N PRO A 246 2.63 22.92 -12.90
CA PRO A 246 1.49 23.65 -13.41
C PRO A 246 0.35 23.47 -12.42
N ALA A 247 -0.29 24.58 -12.01
CA ALA A 247 -1.26 24.73 -10.95
C ALA A 247 -2.13 23.47 -10.75
N SER A 248 -1.80 22.70 -9.72
CA SER A 248 -2.70 21.65 -9.19
C SER A 248 -3.90 22.33 -8.58
N PRO A 249 -5.12 21.80 -8.75
CA PRO A 249 -6.29 22.34 -8.07
C PRO A 249 -6.02 22.34 -6.54
N ASP A 250 -6.36 23.46 -5.92
CA ASP A 250 -6.18 23.82 -4.54
C ASP A 250 -6.43 22.63 -3.59
N ILE A 251 -5.48 22.34 -2.69
CA ILE A 251 -5.56 21.27 -1.68
C ILE A 251 -6.85 21.40 -0.84
N THR A 252 -7.35 22.61 -0.64
CA THR A 252 -8.64 22.90 -0.03
C THR A 252 -9.80 22.26 -0.81
N ASP A 253 -9.74 22.23 -2.14
CA ASP A 253 -10.78 21.62 -2.98
C ASP A 253 -10.75 20.06 -2.91
N VAL A 254 -9.59 19.47 -2.65
CA VAL A 254 -9.43 18.00 -2.47
C VAL A 254 -9.97 17.57 -1.10
N LEU A 255 -9.73 18.35 -0.05
CA LEU A 255 -10.29 18.10 1.28
C LEU A 255 -11.80 18.29 1.30
N ASP A 256 -12.32 19.30 0.60
CA ASP A 256 -13.74 19.57 0.45
C ASP A 256 -14.48 18.49 -0.36
N ARG A 257 -13.86 17.95 -1.40
CA ARG A 257 -14.39 16.79 -2.16
C ARG A 257 -14.40 15.51 -1.31
N ARG A 258 -13.39 15.28 -0.48
CA ARG A 258 -13.39 14.18 0.51
C ARG A 258 -14.53 14.33 1.53
N ALA A 259 -14.73 15.55 2.06
CA ALA A 259 -15.81 15.86 3.00
C ALA A 259 -17.21 15.67 2.37
N ARG A 260 -17.42 16.15 1.16
CA ARG A 260 -18.70 16.01 0.43
C ARG A 260 -19.01 14.55 0.05
N ARG A 261 -18.02 13.71 -0.31
CA ARG A 261 -18.23 12.26 -0.54
C ARG A 261 -18.57 11.50 0.74
N ARG A 262 -18.02 11.89 1.90
CA ARG A 262 -18.40 11.30 3.21
C ARG A 262 -19.79 11.69 3.66
N GLY A 263 -20.30 12.89 3.27
CA GLY A 263 -21.63 13.37 3.63
C GLY A 263 -22.78 12.81 2.80
N SER A 264 -22.54 12.24 1.62
CA SER A 264 -23.61 11.74 0.72
C SER A 264 -24.04 10.30 0.99
N PHE A 265 -23.37 9.56 1.88
CA PHE A 265 -23.71 8.17 2.24
C PHE A 265 -24.57 8.05 3.51
N GLY A 266 -25.09 9.17 4.05
CA GLY A 266 -25.82 9.21 5.32
C GLY A 266 -27.28 9.72 5.23
N LYS A 267 -27.94 9.66 4.06
CA LYS A 267 -29.37 9.97 3.96
C LYS A 267 -30.05 9.06 2.92
N GLY A 268 -30.80 8.12 3.43
CA GLY A 268 -31.72 7.20 2.75
C GLY A 268 -31.67 5.83 3.42
N ASP A 269 -32.63 5.29 4.02
CA ASP A 269 -34.08 5.49 4.16
C ASP A 269 -34.51 4.96 5.52
N ASP A 270 -35.59 5.54 6.05
CA ASP A 270 -36.42 4.98 7.12
C ASP A 270 -37.05 3.66 6.72
#